data_21b4d7013709d853fc2ce85d44485f39
#
_entry.id   21b4d7013709d853fc2ce85d44485f39
#
_cell.length_a   1.000
_cell.length_b   1.000
_cell.length_c   1.000
_cell.angle_alpha   90.00
_cell.angle_beta   90.00
_cell.angle_gamma   90.00
#
_symmetry.space_group_name_H-M   'P 1'
#
loop_
_entity.id
_entity.type
_entity.pdbx_description
1 polymer ?
#
loop_
_entity_poly.entity_id
_entity_poly.type
_entity_poly.pdbx_seq_one_letter_code
_entity_poly.pdbx_strand_id
1 'polypeptide(L)'
;MAKVAVLHTSFVFVNVEPVFNDLLAELLPGAEVIHFVDSDVLATVMREGGISEASAARMVHLAEAAEAAGADVIFSACSSLGPSMDIARNVVRTPIVKIDDAMALQAAQQGTEIGVLATVPTTLKPTSDLILAKAAEIGRKVRIHQRLSEGAFDTLMSGDRARHDDMVSSEAALLAKDVDLIVLAQASMSRLAGRLQDERGRPVLTSPRLGVEYLVKRVHEVVDDVDK
;
A
#
# COMPACT_ATOMS: atom_id res chain seq x y z
N MET A 1 12.31 -5.33 22.63
CA MET A 1 12.64 -4.76 21.30
C MET A 1 11.61 -5.34 20.34
N ALA A 2 10.84 -4.50 19.68
CA ALA A 2 9.77 -4.96 18.79
C ALA A 2 10.34 -5.65 17.54
N LYS A 3 9.70 -6.75 17.11
CA LYS A 3 9.99 -7.46 15.88
C LYS A 3 8.88 -7.23 14.86
N VAL A 4 9.23 -6.65 13.71
CA VAL A 4 8.31 -6.35 12.62
C VAL A 4 8.60 -7.26 11.43
N ALA A 5 7.59 -8.00 10.97
CA ALA A 5 7.68 -8.77 9.72
C ALA A 5 7.10 -7.96 8.57
N VAL A 6 7.89 -7.72 7.53
CA VAL A 6 7.45 -7.04 6.31
C VAL A 6 7.20 -8.08 5.20
N LEU A 7 5.96 -8.14 4.71
CA LEU A 7 5.57 -9.05 3.63
C LEU A 7 5.66 -8.33 2.29
N HIS A 8 6.47 -8.86 1.39
CA HIS A 8 6.69 -8.33 0.04
C HIS A 8 6.18 -9.31 -1.02
N THR A 9 5.69 -8.76 -2.12
CA THR A 9 5.19 -9.51 -3.28
C THR A 9 6.11 -9.40 -4.50
N SER A 10 7.24 -8.73 -4.34
CA SER A 10 8.33 -8.61 -5.32
C SER A 10 9.60 -8.12 -4.62
N PHE A 11 10.74 -8.25 -5.29
CA PHE A 11 12.02 -7.71 -4.79
C PHE A 11 12.18 -6.20 -5.00
N VAL A 12 11.26 -5.52 -5.71
CA VAL A 12 11.41 -4.11 -6.08
C VAL A 12 11.63 -3.23 -4.85
N PHE A 13 10.81 -3.38 -3.81
CA PHE A 13 10.90 -2.56 -2.59
C PHE A 13 11.91 -3.08 -1.55
N VAL A 14 12.54 -4.21 -1.82
CA VAL A 14 13.64 -4.73 -1.00
C VAL A 14 14.99 -4.23 -1.52
N ASN A 15 15.19 -4.29 -2.85
CA ASN A 15 16.51 -4.11 -3.47
C ASN A 15 16.62 -2.90 -4.40
N VAL A 16 15.51 -2.46 -5.04
CA VAL A 16 15.53 -1.44 -6.08
C VAL A 16 15.07 -0.08 -5.58
N GLU A 17 14.00 -0.05 -4.80
CA GLU A 17 13.46 1.16 -4.18
C GLU A 17 13.24 0.88 -2.68
N PRO A 18 14.27 1.02 -1.82
CA PRO A 18 14.22 0.61 -0.42
C PRO A 18 13.43 1.58 0.47
N VAL A 19 12.39 2.21 -0.07
CA VAL A 19 11.57 3.24 0.61
C VAL A 19 11.04 2.77 1.97
N PHE A 20 10.72 1.49 2.11
CA PHE A 20 10.23 0.95 3.39
C PHE A 20 11.37 0.78 4.40
N ASN A 21 12.54 0.33 3.96
CA ASN A 21 13.70 0.19 4.83
C ASN A 21 14.13 1.54 5.38
N ASP A 22 14.17 2.58 4.54
CA ASP A 22 14.51 3.93 4.93
C ASP A 22 13.49 4.51 5.93
N LEU A 23 12.19 4.34 5.64
CA LEU A 23 11.13 4.80 6.54
C LEU A 23 11.10 4.05 7.87
N LEU A 24 11.34 2.74 7.87
CA LEU A 24 11.42 1.94 9.09
C LEU A 24 12.63 2.34 9.93
N ALA A 25 13.79 2.57 9.31
CA ALA A 25 14.98 3.05 10.01
C ALA A 25 14.77 4.47 10.61
N GLU A 26 14.05 5.34 9.91
CA GLU A 26 13.72 6.69 10.36
C GLU A 26 12.71 6.69 11.52
N LEU A 27 11.60 5.96 11.35
CA LEU A 27 10.40 6.10 12.18
C LEU A 27 10.29 5.05 13.30
N LEU A 28 11.01 3.94 13.18
CA LEU A 28 11.02 2.84 14.15
C LEU A 28 12.46 2.36 14.44
N PRO A 29 13.36 3.27 14.86
CA PRO A 29 14.75 2.91 15.13
C PRO A 29 14.83 1.88 16.28
N GLY A 30 15.63 0.84 16.08
CA GLY A 30 15.82 -0.20 17.08
C GLY A 30 14.84 -1.37 17.01
N ALA A 31 13.85 -1.38 16.11
CA ALA A 31 13.06 -2.57 15.85
C ALA A 31 13.89 -3.62 15.07
N GLU A 32 13.65 -4.89 15.37
CA GLU A 32 14.10 -5.99 14.54
C GLU A 32 13.17 -6.11 13.33
N VAL A 33 13.68 -5.89 12.13
CA VAL A 33 12.89 -6.00 10.90
C VAL A 33 13.29 -7.27 10.15
N ILE A 34 12.30 -8.14 9.88
CA ILE A 34 12.49 -9.35 9.07
C ILE A 34 11.62 -9.28 7.81
N HIS A 35 12.14 -9.77 6.68
CA HIS A 35 11.47 -9.68 5.39
C HIS A 35 11.05 -11.07 4.91
N PHE A 36 9.77 -11.18 4.56
CA PHE A 36 9.21 -12.34 3.87
C PHE A 36 8.86 -11.92 2.45
N VAL A 37 9.34 -12.66 1.45
CA VAL A 37 9.18 -12.28 0.04
C VAL A 37 8.61 -13.45 -0.75
N ASP A 38 7.44 -13.23 -1.36
CA ASP A 38 6.99 -14.06 -2.46
C ASP A 38 7.14 -13.26 -3.76
N SER A 39 8.23 -13.50 -4.48
CA SER A 39 8.63 -12.70 -5.64
C SER A 39 7.78 -12.94 -6.90
N ASP A 40 6.89 -13.94 -6.91
CA ASP A 40 6.05 -14.29 -8.04
C ASP A 40 4.55 -14.01 -7.83
N VAL A 41 4.08 -13.87 -6.57
CA VAL A 41 2.64 -13.76 -6.30
C VAL A 41 2.00 -12.55 -6.99
N LEU A 42 2.66 -11.39 -7.04
CA LEU A 42 2.14 -10.22 -7.74
C LEU A 42 2.06 -10.47 -9.26
N ALA A 43 3.10 -11.06 -9.84
CA ALA A 43 3.12 -11.41 -11.26
C ALA A 43 2.01 -12.42 -11.61
N THR A 44 1.74 -13.37 -10.71
CA THR A 44 0.62 -14.31 -10.84
C THR A 44 -0.72 -13.59 -10.84
N VAL A 45 -0.97 -12.71 -9.86
CA VAL A 45 -2.22 -11.92 -9.76
C VAL A 45 -2.42 -11.02 -11.00
N MET A 46 -1.34 -10.43 -11.51
CA MET A 46 -1.42 -9.62 -12.75
C MET A 46 -1.77 -10.48 -13.97
N ARG A 47 -1.18 -11.66 -14.11
CA ARG A 47 -1.44 -12.60 -15.20
C ARG A 47 -2.87 -13.16 -15.15
N GLU A 48 -3.39 -13.40 -13.95
CA GLU A 48 -4.75 -13.93 -13.72
C GLU A 48 -5.83 -12.84 -13.72
N GLY A 49 -5.43 -11.56 -13.71
CA GLY A 49 -6.34 -10.41 -13.68
C GLY A 49 -7.01 -10.17 -12.32
N GLY A 50 -6.56 -10.85 -11.26
CA GLY A 50 -7.11 -10.72 -9.91
C GLY A 50 -6.55 -11.74 -8.93
N ILE A 51 -6.99 -11.64 -7.66
CA ILE A 51 -6.57 -12.57 -6.60
C ILE A 51 -7.36 -13.87 -6.73
N SER A 52 -6.66 -14.99 -6.94
CA SER A 52 -7.22 -16.34 -6.86
C SER A 52 -7.10 -16.89 -5.43
N GLU A 53 -7.82 -17.98 -5.13
CA GLU A 53 -7.68 -18.69 -3.84
C GLU A 53 -6.22 -19.13 -3.60
N ALA A 54 -5.52 -19.57 -4.63
CA ALA A 54 -4.12 -19.99 -4.54
C ALA A 54 -3.20 -18.80 -4.21
N SER A 55 -3.36 -17.66 -4.86
CA SER A 55 -2.55 -16.47 -4.57
C SER A 55 -2.88 -15.88 -3.19
N ALA A 56 -4.15 -15.93 -2.75
CA ALA A 56 -4.54 -15.54 -1.40
C ALA A 56 -3.92 -16.46 -0.35
N ALA A 57 -3.96 -17.78 -0.55
CA ALA A 57 -3.36 -18.77 0.35
C ALA A 57 -1.85 -18.55 0.54
N ARG A 58 -1.12 -18.21 -0.53
CA ARG A 58 0.32 -17.87 -0.46
C ARG A 58 0.59 -16.73 0.51
N MET A 59 -0.24 -15.67 0.45
CA MET A 59 -0.10 -14.52 1.36
C MET A 59 -0.48 -14.87 2.80
N VAL A 60 -1.46 -15.75 3.01
CA VAL A 60 -1.81 -16.27 4.34
C VAL A 60 -0.62 -17.05 4.91
N HIS A 61 0.00 -17.93 4.13
CA HIS A 61 1.19 -18.69 4.57
C HIS A 61 2.39 -17.80 4.90
N LEU A 62 2.57 -16.67 4.19
CA LEU A 62 3.59 -15.70 4.59
C LEU A 62 3.28 -15.06 5.95
N ALA A 63 2.00 -14.77 6.23
CA ALA A 63 1.59 -14.23 7.51
C ALA A 63 1.77 -15.27 8.66
N GLU A 64 1.43 -16.53 8.42
CA GLU A 64 1.69 -17.64 9.36
C GLU A 64 3.19 -17.82 9.63
N ALA A 65 4.02 -17.74 8.59
CA ALA A 65 5.48 -17.82 8.74
C ALA A 65 6.02 -16.64 9.54
N ALA A 66 5.50 -15.43 9.34
CA ALA A 66 5.86 -14.24 10.09
C ALA A 66 5.46 -14.37 11.58
N GLU A 67 4.27 -14.88 11.88
CA GLU A 67 3.84 -15.17 13.24
C GLU A 67 4.73 -16.24 13.90
N ALA A 68 5.03 -17.34 13.19
CA ALA A 68 5.90 -18.39 13.67
C ALA A 68 7.35 -17.92 13.94
N ALA A 69 7.79 -16.86 13.23
CA ALA A 69 9.09 -16.22 13.48
C ALA A 69 9.07 -15.26 14.69
N GLY A 70 7.92 -15.13 15.37
CA GLY A 70 7.76 -14.29 16.56
C GLY A 70 7.64 -12.81 16.25
N ALA A 71 7.05 -12.45 15.12
CA ALA A 71 6.74 -11.05 14.82
C ALA A 71 5.67 -10.51 15.77
N ASP A 72 5.89 -9.32 16.32
CA ASP A 72 4.91 -8.59 17.14
C ASP A 72 3.86 -7.92 16.27
N VAL A 73 4.24 -7.47 15.06
CA VAL A 73 3.35 -6.89 14.06
C VAL A 73 3.80 -7.33 12.66
N ILE A 74 2.82 -7.62 11.80
CA ILE A 74 3.02 -7.92 10.38
C ILE A 74 2.67 -6.66 9.56
N PHE A 75 3.55 -6.24 8.65
CA PHE A 75 3.32 -5.14 7.72
C PHE A 75 3.26 -5.66 6.28
N SER A 76 2.10 -5.57 5.65
CA SER A 76 1.93 -5.96 4.23
C SER A 76 2.21 -4.78 3.31
N ALA A 77 3.27 -4.88 2.51
CA ALA A 77 3.77 -3.81 1.65
C ALA A 77 3.16 -3.80 0.23
N CYS A 78 2.00 -4.44 0.03
CA CYS A 78 1.37 -4.56 -1.29
C CYS A 78 -0.14 -4.34 -1.25
N SER A 79 -0.62 -3.25 -1.86
CA SER A 79 -2.04 -2.91 -1.96
C SER A 79 -2.83 -3.90 -2.82
N SER A 80 -2.24 -4.43 -3.91
CA SER A 80 -2.91 -5.42 -4.79
C SER A 80 -3.32 -6.69 -4.05
N LEU A 81 -2.55 -7.11 -3.04
CA LEU A 81 -2.80 -8.28 -2.20
C LEU A 81 -3.46 -7.93 -0.86
N GLY A 82 -3.87 -6.67 -0.65
CA GLY A 82 -4.55 -6.22 0.56
C GLY A 82 -5.74 -7.09 0.99
N PRO A 83 -6.65 -7.51 0.10
CA PRO A 83 -7.75 -8.42 0.43
C PRO A 83 -7.31 -9.77 1.00
N SER A 84 -6.15 -10.29 0.59
CA SER A 84 -5.59 -11.54 1.16
C SER A 84 -5.18 -11.35 2.63
N MET A 85 -4.80 -10.14 3.03
CA MET A 85 -4.47 -9.83 4.43
C MET A 85 -5.72 -9.77 5.31
N ASP A 86 -6.87 -9.42 4.77
CA ASP A 86 -8.14 -9.49 5.50
C ASP A 86 -8.55 -10.95 5.78
N ILE A 87 -8.18 -11.89 4.88
CA ILE A 87 -8.30 -13.33 5.13
C ILE A 87 -7.29 -13.77 6.21
N ALA A 88 -6.02 -13.36 6.08
CA ALA A 88 -4.97 -13.71 7.03
C ALA A 88 -5.28 -13.26 8.46
N ARG A 89 -5.94 -12.11 8.66
CA ARG A 89 -6.40 -11.63 9.98
C ARG A 89 -7.32 -12.61 10.72
N ASN A 90 -7.96 -13.54 10.01
CA ASN A 90 -8.78 -14.60 10.64
C ASN A 90 -7.98 -15.88 10.93
N VAL A 91 -6.72 -15.96 10.50
CA VAL A 91 -5.87 -17.15 10.65
C VAL A 91 -4.77 -16.92 11.68
N VAL A 92 -4.07 -15.77 11.60
CA VAL A 92 -3.01 -15.42 12.54
C VAL A 92 -3.52 -14.50 13.65
N ARG A 93 -2.88 -14.56 14.83
CA ARG A 93 -3.18 -13.68 15.97
C ARG A 93 -2.37 -12.38 15.92
N THR A 94 -1.19 -12.43 15.30
CA THR A 94 -0.31 -11.28 15.15
C THR A 94 -1.02 -10.18 14.36
N PRO A 95 -1.09 -8.95 14.90
CA PRO A 95 -1.73 -7.83 14.21
C PRO A 95 -1.14 -7.58 12.82
N ILE A 96 -2.00 -7.39 11.82
CA ILE A 96 -1.61 -7.10 10.45
C ILE A 96 -1.96 -5.65 10.10
N VAL A 97 -0.96 -4.89 9.67
CA VAL A 97 -1.10 -3.55 9.10
C VAL A 97 -0.93 -3.63 7.59
N LYS A 98 -1.89 -3.17 6.83
CA LYS A 98 -1.75 -2.97 5.39
C LYS A 98 -1.19 -1.58 5.10
N ILE A 99 -0.27 -1.49 4.14
CA ILE A 99 0.40 -0.25 3.77
C ILE A 99 -0.56 0.91 3.46
N ASP A 100 -1.73 0.60 2.93
CA ASP A 100 -2.71 1.56 2.45
C ASP A 100 -3.88 1.84 3.43
N ASP A 101 -3.93 1.16 4.58
CA ASP A 101 -5.00 1.36 5.59
C ASP A 101 -5.12 2.83 6.03
N ALA A 102 -3.99 3.46 6.39
CA ALA A 102 -3.98 4.87 6.85
C ALA A 102 -4.28 5.85 5.70
N MET A 103 -3.71 5.62 4.53
CA MET A 103 -3.99 6.44 3.34
C MET A 103 -5.46 6.39 2.94
N ALA A 104 -6.07 5.21 2.96
CA ALA A 104 -7.49 5.04 2.62
C ALA A 104 -8.41 5.76 3.64
N LEU A 105 -8.08 5.67 4.94
CA LEU A 105 -8.81 6.39 5.98
C LEU A 105 -8.67 7.90 5.79
N GLN A 106 -7.47 8.40 5.55
CA GLN A 106 -7.22 9.82 5.33
C GLN A 106 -7.93 10.33 4.08
N ALA A 107 -7.92 9.56 2.98
CA ALA A 107 -8.67 9.90 1.76
C ALA A 107 -10.17 10.01 2.05
N ALA A 108 -10.73 9.03 2.77
CA ALA A 108 -12.15 9.04 3.17
C ALA A 108 -12.52 10.21 4.09
N GLN A 109 -11.59 10.68 4.93
CA GLN A 109 -11.80 11.82 5.81
C GLN A 109 -11.75 13.16 5.08
N GLN A 110 -10.90 13.29 4.06
CA GLN A 110 -10.61 14.57 3.40
C GLN A 110 -11.44 14.79 2.12
N GLY A 111 -11.71 13.74 1.34
CA GLY A 111 -12.39 13.86 0.04
C GLY A 111 -13.84 13.41 0.05
N THR A 112 -14.57 13.87 -0.98
CA THR A 112 -15.88 13.36 -1.37
C THR A 112 -15.82 12.76 -2.78
N GLU A 113 -15.17 13.45 -3.70
CA GLU A 113 -14.81 12.95 -5.04
C GLU A 113 -13.33 12.58 -5.03
N ILE A 114 -12.99 11.29 -4.93
CA ILE A 114 -11.63 10.81 -4.71
C ILE A 114 -11.11 10.15 -5.98
N GLY A 115 -9.99 10.65 -6.49
CA GLY A 115 -9.28 10.06 -7.61
C GLY A 115 -8.34 8.94 -7.16
N VAL A 116 -8.42 7.77 -7.76
CA VAL A 116 -7.47 6.67 -7.55
C VAL A 116 -6.70 6.44 -8.84
N LEU A 117 -5.41 6.75 -8.81
CA LEU A 117 -4.48 6.59 -9.94
C LEU A 117 -3.56 5.40 -9.68
N ALA A 118 -3.48 4.50 -10.65
CA ALA A 118 -2.60 3.33 -10.61
C ALA A 118 -1.82 3.16 -11.92
N THR A 119 -0.71 2.43 -11.86
CA THR A 119 0.04 1.94 -13.03
C THR A 119 -0.10 0.43 -13.23
N VAL A 120 -0.68 -0.27 -12.24
CA VAL A 120 -0.99 -1.71 -12.27
C VAL A 120 -2.51 -1.91 -12.12
N PRO A 121 -3.19 -2.55 -13.09
CA PRO A 121 -4.65 -2.68 -13.09
C PRO A 121 -5.21 -3.33 -11.83
N THR A 122 -4.53 -4.38 -11.33
CA THR A 122 -4.95 -5.16 -10.16
C THR A 122 -4.89 -4.39 -8.84
N THR A 123 -4.38 -3.15 -8.82
CA THR A 123 -4.36 -2.28 -7.65
C THR A 123 -5.60 -1.38 -7.55
N LEU A 124 -6.21 -1.01 -8.67
CA LEU A 124 -7.33 -0.04 -8.71
C LEU A 124 -8.51 -0.47 -7.83
N LYS A 125 -9.01 -1.70 -8.06
CA LYS A 125 -10.17 -2.19 -7.32
C LYS A 125 -9.88 -2.36 -5.82
N PRO A 126 -8.82 -3.05 -5.38
CA PRO A 126 -8.51 -3.18 -3.95
C PRO A 126 -8.35 -1.84 -3.22
N THR A 127 -7.65 -0.87 -3.81
CA THR A 127 -7.49 0.47 -3.20
C THR A 127 -8.81 1.21 -3.12
N SER A 128 -9.63 1.15 -4.18
CA SER A 128 -10.95 1.79 -4.20
C SER A 128 -11.90 1.19 -3.17
N ASP A 129 -11.97 -0.13 -3.10
CA ASP A 129 -12.81 -0.86 -2.15
C ASP A 129 -12.40 -0.54 -0.70
N LEU A 130 -11.08 -0.44 -0.43
CA LEU A 130 -10.57 -0.08 0.88
C LEU A 130 -10.99 1.35 1.28
N ILE A 131 -10.89 2.32 0.37
CA ILE A 131 -11.34 3.69 0.62
C ILE A 131 -12.84 3.73 0.91
N LEU A 132 -13.65 3.00 0.13
CA LEU A 132 -15.11 2.90 0.34
C LEU A 132 -15.44 2.25 1.69
N ALA A 133 -14.71 1.19 2.08
CA ALA A 133 -14.87 0.54 3.38
C ALA A 133 -14.53 1.52 4.52
N LYS A 134 -13.41 2.24 4.43
CA LYS A 134 -13.01 3.25 5.42
C LYS A 134 -14.00 4.41 5.51
N ALA A 135 -14.56 4.84 4.39
CA ALA A 135 -15.61 5.86 4.38
C ALA A 135 -16.88 5.37 5.10
N ALA A 136 -17.29 4.12 4.85
CA ALA A 136 -18.45 3.51 5.54
C ALA A 136 -18.21 3.38 7.05
N GLU A 137 -17.00 2.95 7.49
CA GLU A 137 -16.62 2.87 8.91
C GLU A 137 -16.81 4.22 9.65
N ILE A 138 -16.55 5.34 8.99
CA ILE A 138 -16.68 6.70 9.57
C ILE A 138 -17.99 7.41 9.19
N GLY A 139 -18.95 6.70 8.59
CA GLY A 139 -20.26 7.22 8.22
C GLY A 139 -20.25 8.25 7.09
N ARG A 140 -19.22 8.27 6.25
CA ARG A 140 -19.12 9.18 5.10
C ARG A 140 -19.50 8.50 3.78
N LYS A 141 -20.01 9.29 2.85
CA LYS A 141 -20.25 8.87 1.46
C LYS A 141 -19.19 9.51 0.58
N VAL A 142 -18.48 8.71 -0.18
CA VAL A 142 -17.47 9.15 -1.14
C VAL A 142 -17.74 8.54 -2.51
N ARG A 143 -17.25 9.19 -3.57
CA ARG A 143 -17.25 8.66 -4.92
C ARG A 143 -15.83 8.48 -5.40
N ILE A 144 -15.58 7.34 -6.05
CA ILE A 144 -14.24 7.00 -6.55
C ILE A 144 -14.18 7.19 -8.06
N HIS A 145 -13.16 7.90 -8.51
CA HIS A 145 -12.80 8.07 -9.91
C HIS A 145 -11.50 7.31 -10.16
N GLN A 146 -11.61 6.16 -10.84
CA GLN A 146 -10.43 5.33 -11.14
C GLN A 146 -9.77 5.77 -12.43
N ARG A 147 -8.41 5.73 -12.43
CA ARG A 147 -7.63 5.98 -13.62
C ARG A 147 -6.37 5.08 -13.65
N LEU A 148 -6.11 4.49 -14.80
CA LEU A 148 -4.94 3.67 -15.05
C LEU A 148 -3.98 4.41 -15.99
N SER A 149 -2.72 4.55 -15.57
CA SER A 149 -1.64 4.95 -16.47
C SER A 149 -1.09 3.70 -17.16
N GLU A 150 -1.72 3.32 -18.27
CA GLU A 150 -1.40 2.08 -18.99
C GLU A 150 0.06 2.07 -19.47
N GLY A 151 0.75 0.93 -19.28
CA GLY A 151 2.15 0.74 -19.67
C GLY A 151 3.18 1.47 -18.82
N ALA A 152 2.75 2.33 -17.87
CA ALA A 152 3.69 3.08 -17.03
C ALA A 152 4.51 2.17 -16.12
N PHE A 153 3.91 1.10 -15.58
CA PHE A 153 4.65 0.13 -14.76
C PHE A 153 5.75 -0.58 -15.55
N ASP A 154 5.46 -1.04 -16.77
CA ASP A 154 6.44 -1.70 -17.65
C ASP A 154 7.56 -0.73 -18.04
N THR A 155 7.22 0.53 -18.27
CA THR A 155 8.17 1.61 -18.54
C THR A 155 9.12 1.81 -17.35
N LEU A 156 8.60 1.82 -16.11
CA LEU A 156 9.43 1.89 -14.91
C LEU A 156 10.35 0.67 -14.79
N MET A 157 9.81 -0.53 -15.01
CA MET A 157 10.56 -1.79 -14.90
C MET A 157 11.65 -1.90 -15.98
N SER A 158 11.50 -1.26 -17.12
CA SER A 158 12.55 -1.14 -18.16
C SER A 158 13.62 -0.10 -17.83
N GLY A 159 13.47 0.65 -16.72
CA GLY A 159 14.43 1.66 -16.26
C GLY A 159 14.14 3.09 -16.73
N ASP A 160 13.12 3.32 -17.58
CA ASP A 160 12.76 4.65 -18.06
C ASP A 160 11.84 5.38 -17.05
N ARG A 161 12.46 5.80 -15.96
CA ARG A 161 11.79 6.51 -14.86
C ARG A 161 11.18 7.83 -15.31
N ALA A 162 11.85 8.57 -16.17
CA ALA A 162 11.38 9.87 -16.63
C ALA A 162 10.07 9.74 -17.43
N ARG A 163 10.02 8.81 -18.35
CA ARG A 163 8.80 8.52 -19.13
C ARG A 163 7.66 8.00 -18.27
N HIS A 164 7.94 7.12 -17.30
CA HIS A 164 6.94 6.70 -16.31
C HIS A 164 6.32 7.90 -15.62
N ASP A 165 7.15 8.85 -15.15
CA ASP A 165 6.69 10.03 -14.41
C ASP A 165 5.83 10.96 -15.27
N ASP A 166 6.18 11.13 -16.52
CA ASP A 166 5.39 11.92 -17.48
C ASP A 166 4.03 11.27 -17.77
N MET A 167 3.99 9.94 -17.92
CA MET A 167 2.75 9.18 -18.10
C MET A 167 1.82 9.35 -16.90
N VAL A 168 2.35 9.15 -15.69
CA VAL A 168 1.59 9.32 -14.44
C VAL A 168 1.10 10.76 -14.29
N SER A 169 1.94 11.76 -14.57
CA SER A 169 1.57 13.18 -14.47
C SER A 169 0.47 13.55 -15.46
N SER A 170 0.49 12.98 -16.66
CA SER A 170 -0.55 13.20 -17.68
C SER A 170 -1.91 12.69 -17.22
N GLU A 171 -1.95 11.48 -16.65
CA GLU A 171 -3.19 10.89 -16.13
C GLU A 171 -3.69 11.60 -14.87
N ALA A 172 -2.77 12.03 -13.98
CA ALA A 172 -3.11 12.85 -12.82
C ALA A 172 -3.76 14.20 -13.23
N ALA A 173 -3.28 14.81 -14.31
CA ALA A 173 -3.84 16.06 -14.84
C ALA A 173 -5.29 15.91 -15.33
N LEU A 174 -5.61 14.77 -15.91
CA LEU A 174 -6.98 14.48 -16.35
C LEU A 174 -7.88 14.22 -15.15
N LEU A 175 -7.40 13.44 -14.18
CA LEU A 175 -8.14 13.07 -12.98
C LEU A 175 -8.44 14.29 -12.09
N ALA A 176 -7.48 15.21 -11.94
CA ALA A 176 -7.61 16.41 -11.09
C ALA A 176 -8.78 17.33 -11.44
N LYS A 177 -9.36 17.21 -12.63
CA LYS A 177 -10.49 18.03 -13.07
C LYS A 177 -11.79 17.70 -12.33
N ASP A 178 -11.92 16.45 -11.90
CA ASP A 178 -13.18 15.87 -11.43
C ASP A 178 -13.15 15.45 -9.95
N VAL A 179 -12.00 15.69 -9.23
CA VAL A 179 -11.81 15.16 -7.88
C VAL A 179 -11.33 16.21 -6.87
N ASP A 180 -11.58 15.95 -5.60
CA ASP A 180 -11.13 16.79 -4.47
C ASP A 180 -9.68 16.50 -4.11
N LEU A 181 -9.27 15.22 -4.20
CA LEU A 181 -7.92 14.73 -3.93
C LEU A 181 -7.58 13.54 -4.82
N ILE A 182 -6.27 13.25 -4.95
CA ILE A 182 -5.75 12.12 -5.70
C ILE A 182 -5.04 11.16 -4.75
N VAL A 183 -5.33 9.88 -4.89
CA VAL A 183 -4.61 8.77 -4.24
C VAL A 183 -3.73 8.09 -5.28
N LEU A 184 -2.41 8.04 -5.03
CA LEU A 184 -1.48 7.25 -5.81
C LEU A 184 -1.41 5.85 -5.22
N ALA A 185 -2.01 4.89 -5.92
CA ALA A 185 -2.30 3.56 -5.38
C ALA A 185 -1.08 2.61 -5.29
N GLN A 186 0.13 3.08 -5.67
CA GLN A 186 1.35 2.28 -5.58
C GLN A 186 2.52 3.09 -5.02
N ALA A 187 3.34 2.41 -4.21
CA ALA A 187 4.52 3.00 -3.57
C ALA A 187 5.54 3.56 -4.58
N SER A 188 5.66 2.96 -5.77
CA SER A 188 6.55 3.43 -6.84
C SER A 188 6.26 4.86 -7.32
N MET A 189 5.03 5.34 -7.15
CA MET A 189 4.63 6.70 -7.52
C MET A 189 4.82 7.72 -6.39
N SER A 190 5.15 7.30 -5.16
CA SER A 190 5.14 8.18 -3.98
C SER A 190 6.02 9.42 -4.13
N ARG A 191 7.16 9.30 -4.80
CA ARG A 191 8.08 10.41 -5.07
C ARG A 191 7.47 11.54 -5.91
N LEU A 192 6.38 11.27 -6.63
CA LEU A 192 5.69 12.24 -7.48
C LEU A 192 4.68 13.11 -6.70
N ALA A 193 4.32 12.71 -5.48
CA ALA A 193 3.21 13.32 -4.76
C ALA A 193 3.34 14.83 -4.60
N GLY A 194 4.49 15.32 -4.13
CA GLY A 194 4.72 16.77 -3.94
C GLY A 194 4.60 17.54 -5.25
N ARG A 195 5.29 17.06 -6.31
CA ARG A 195 5.21 17.69 -7.63
C ARG A 195 3.78 17.73 -8.17
N LEU A 196 3.07 16.60 -8.09
CA LEU A 196 1.70 16.52 -8.58
C LEU A 196 0.75 17.42 -7.78
N GLN A 197 0.92 17.52 -6.47
CA GLN A 197 0.13 18.41 -5.61
C GLN A 197 0.32 19.86 -6.01
N ASP A 198 1.57 20.31 -6.19
CA ASP A 198 1.90 21.68 -6.60
C ASP A 198 1.35 22.00 -8.01
N GLU A 199 1.53 21.08 -8.96
CA GLU A 199 1.09 21.23 -10.34
C GLU A 199 -0.43 21.18 -10.51
N ARG A 200 -1.15 20.44 -9.66
CA ARG A 200 -2.59 20.18 -9.82
C ARG A 200 -3.47 20.97 -8.86
N GLY A 201 -2.88 21.57 -7.81
CA GLY A 201 -3.61 22.30 -6.77
C GLY A 201 -4.61 21.42 -6.01
N ARG A 202 -4.35 20.11 -5.95
CA ARG A 202 -5.15 19.12 -5.22
C ARG A 202 -4.26 18.34 -4.25
N PRO A 203 -4.74 17.96 -3.06
CA PRO A 203 -4.01 17.06 -2.19
C PRO A 203 -3.70 15.73 -2.91
N VAL A 204 -2.48 15.23 -2.75
CA VAL A 204 -2.04 13.95 -3.30
C VAL A 204 -1.58 13.06 -2.16
N LEU A 205 -2.27 11.95 -1.95
CA LEU A 205 -1.97 10.99 -0.89
C LEU A 205 -1.20 9.79 -1.44
N THR A 206 -0.27 9.30 -0.63
CA THR A 206 0.52 8.09 -0.91
C THR A 206 0.63 7.23 0.32
N SER A 207 0.74 5.92 0.12
CA SER A 207 0.70 4.96 1.21
C SER A 207 2.01 4.78 1.99
N PRO A 208 3.25 4.93 1.45
CA PRO A 208 4.45 4.48 2.17
C PRO A 208 4.63 5.11 3.54
N ARG A 209 4.72 6.44 3.61
CA ARG A 209 4.93 7.13 4.90
C ARG A 209 3.74 6.96 5.83
N LEU A 210 2.51 7.17 5.35
CA LEU A 210 1.29 7.00 6.15
C LEU A 210 1.15 5.58 6.69
N GLY A 211 1.49 4.58 5.88
CA GLY A 211 1.45 3.17 6.28
C GLY A 211 2.48 2.85 7.36
N VAL A 212 3.72 3.36 7.23
CA VAL A 212 4.77 3.13 8.25
C VAL A 212 4.47 3.92 9.53
N GLU A 213 3.97 5.15 9.46
CA GLU A 213 3.52 5.91 10.65
C GLU A 213 2.41 5.16 11.41
N TYR A 214 1.47 4.56 10.68
CA TYR A 214 0.42 3.74 11.28
C TYR A 214 0.99 2.44 11.88
N LEU A 215 1.95 1.80 11.20
CA LEU A 215 2.67 0.64 11.74
C LEU A 215 3.36 0.99 13.06
N VAL A 216 4.08 2.12 13.14
CA VAL A 216 4.75 2.58 14.37
C VAL A 216 3.76 2.70 15.53
N LYS A 217 2.60 3.32 15.27
CA LYS A 217 1.53 3.42 16.26
C LYS A 217 1.08 2.04 16.75
N ARG A 218 0.85 1.10 15.84
CA ARG A 218 0.43 -0.27 16.18
C ARG A 218 1.50 -1.03 16.95
N VAL A 219 2.77 -0.85 16.62
CA VAL A 219 3.90 -1.46 17.36
C VAL A 219 3.92 -0.96 18.80
N HIS A 220 3.77 0.33 19.04
CA HIS A 220 3.72 0.89 20.40
C HIS A 220 2.53 0.34 21.18
N GLU A 221 1.33 0.27 20.58
CA GLU A 221 0.14 -0.28 21.21
C GLU A 221 0.35 -1.75 21.66
N VAL A 222 0.97 -2.59 20.81
CA VAL A 222 1.25 -3.99 21.12
C VAL A 222 2.28 -4.14 22.23
N VAL A 223 3.37 -3.36 22.19
CA VAL A 223 4.43 -3.42 23.21
C VAL A 223 3.92 -2.93 24.55
N ASP A 224 3.15 -1.85 24.59
CA ASP A 224 2.58 -1.29 25.81
C ASP A 224 1.56 -2.22 26.48
N ASP A 225 0.88 -3.08 25.71
CA ASP A 225 -0.08 -4.07 26.22
C ASP A 225 0.62 -5.32 26.79
N VAL A 226 1.83 -5.64 26.36
CA VAL A 226 2.64 -6.76 26.91
C VAL A 226 3.26 -6.41 28.26
N ASP A 227 3.50 -5.12 28.53
CA ASP A 227 4.13 -4.63 29.77
C ASP A 227 3.10 -4.38 30.91
N LYS A 228 1.81 -4.69 30.69
CA LYS A 228 0.73 -4.59 31.69
C LYS A 228 0.29 -5.96 32.21
#